data_3baa4ef36e5d61865bbcf42251173421
#
_entry.id   3baa4ef36e5d61865bbcf42251173421
#
_cell.length_a   1.000
_cell.length_b   1.000
_cell.length_c   1.000
_cell.angle_alpha   90.00
_cell.angle_beta   90.00
_cell.angle_gamma   90.00
#
_symmetry.space_group_name_H-M   'P 1'
#
loop_
_entity.id
_entity.type
_entity.pdbx_description
1 polymer ?
#
loop_
_entity_poly.entity_id
_entity_poly.type
_entity_poly.pdbx_seq_one_letter_code
_entity_poly.pdbx_strand_id
1 'polypeptide(L)'
;LWLFHSPANFIKTFCHSAVNGALLFIQLCQPLFEVIMNKNKLKALALPVLKNAVSLRLRIEKALARRRKMAEYNPALEHDLNIVIHNKQLNTIPKKVWMFWAGTLVPVEIQSFVNKVARENPAWTVNVVNDSNLSQYLPELTFTRQDLLVAHRSDVIRLELLYKYGGVWMDASIILNQPLDAFLAVNEDNRYDMIAFYREVSTVDQRYPVIETWFMAVPEKNHFIENWLRYFKPIIEEGAAAMFNRLQQLPNYKEIAQKITNPQYLILNITQQQALREYNQYNFYLRKCEANAIYYQRLVSWDAVQLSRMIMVDKLPEVLPPIIKLTGLDRKYLSTNLKYGVINKDSLLGEVLFADVPQKQPDTSIAEMPGRAPVTLK
;
A
#
# COMPACT_ATOMS: atom_id res chain seq x y z
N LEU A 1 52.32 -3.66 1.51
CA LEU A 1 51.51 -3.05 0.44
C LEU A 1 50.12 -2.79 0.98
N TRP A 2 49.90 -1.59 1.44
CA TRP A 2 48.64 -1.11 1.98
C TRP A 2 47.79 -0.57 0.83
N LEU A 3 46.70 -1.25 0.53
CA LEU A 3 45.67 -0.71 -0.34
C LEU A 3 44.59 -0.03 0.53
N PHE A 4 44.50 1.28 0.38
CA PHE A 4 43.51 2.13 1.01
C PHE A 4 42.10 1.71 0.59
N HIS A 5 41.36 1.04 1.47
CA HIS A 5 39.92 0.88 1.35
C HIS A 5 39.26 2.11 2.00
N SER A 6 38.38 2.77 1.28
CA SER A 6 37.67 3.93 1.80
C SER A 6 36.85 3.56 3.04
N PRO A 7 36.71 4.45 4.05
CA PRO A 7 35.89 4.20 5.24
C PRO A 7 34.46 3.76 4.95
N ALA A 8 33.92 4.18 3.82
CA ALA A 8 32.57 3.79 3.35
C ALA A 8 32.44 2.30 3.02
N ASN A 9 33.50 1.70 2.47
CA ASN A 9 33.50 0.27 2.16
C ASN A 9 33.69 -0.60 3.42
N PHE A 10 34.50 -0.12 4.38
CA PHE A 10 34.67 -0.81 5.66
C PHE A 10 33.35 -0.84 6.46
N ILE A 11 32.64 0.29 6.54
CA ILE A 11 31.33 0.37 7.23
C ILE A 11 30.28 -0.48 6.52
N LYS A 12 30.24 -0.46 5.16
CA LYS A 12 29.35 -1.33 4.39
C LYS A 12 29.59 -2.82 4.68
N THR A 13 30.85 -3.22 4.67
CA THR A 13 31.25 -4.62 4.94
C THR A 13 30.95 -5.01 6.38
N PHE A 14 31.21 -4.12 7.34
CA PHE A 14 30.94 -4.36 8.76
C PHE A 14 29.42 -4.44 9.04
N CYS A 15 28.61 -3.53 8.49
CA CYS A 15 27.15 -3.59 8.64
C CYS A 15 26.54 -4.81 7.94
N HIS A 16 27.04 -5.18 6.77
CA HIS A 16 26.61 -6.38 6.07
C HIS A 16 27.00 -7.65 6.84
N SER A 17 28.23 -7.66 7.39
CA SER A 17 28.75 -8.74 8.25
C SER A 17 27.96 -8.84 9.57
N ALA A 18 27.61 -7.72 10.21
CA ALA A 18 26.85 -7.73 11.46
C ALA A 18 25.41 -8.23 11.27
N VAL A 19 24.72 -7.81 10.18
CA VAL A 19 23.38 -8.31 9.85
C VAL A 19 23.42 -9.76 9.40
N ASN A 20 24.40 -10.14 8.59
CA ASN A 20 24.60 -11.52 8.17
C ASN A 20 25.08 -12.39 9.34
N GLY A 21 25.90 -11.86 10.25
CA GLY A 21 26.30 -12.54 11.49
C GLY A 21 25.12 -12.78 12.42
N ALA A 22 24.21 -11.80 12.58
CA ALA A 22 22.99 -11.99 13.35
C ALA A 22 22.02 -12.99 12.68
N LEU A 23 21.89 -12.94 11.35
CA LEU A 23 21.12 -13.93 10.58
C LEU A 23 21.74 -15.33 10.65
N LEU A 24 23.08 -15.44 10.55
CA LEU A 24 23.80 -16.68 10.67
C LEU A 24 23.71 -17.26 12.09
N PHE A 25 23.80 -16.40 13.12
CA PHE A 25 23.60 -16.79 14.52
C PHE A 25 22.16 -17.30 14.75
N ILE A 26 21.15 -16.63 14.20
CA ILE A 26 19.76 -17.09 14.25
C ILE A 26 19.60 -18.41 13.51
N GLN A 27 20.24 -18.60 12.34
CA GLN A 27 20.22 -19.84 11.58
C GLN A 27 20.95 -20.99 12.28
N LEU A 28 22.10 -20.72 12.90
CA LEU A 28 22.89 -21.74 13.64
C LEU A 28 22.23 -22.11 14.97
N CYS A 29 21.52 -21.21 15.61
CA CYS A 29 20.76 -21.49 16.84
C CYS A 29 19.37 -22.07 16.58
N GLN A 30 18.88 -22.07 15.35
CA GLN A 30 17.54 -22.54 14.98
C GLN A 30 17.28 -24.01 15.40
N PRO A 31 18.19 -24.97 15.20
CA PRO A 31 18.00 -26.36 15.62
C PRO A 31 17.89 -26.52 17.14
N LEU A 32 18.64 -25.74 17.92
CA LEU A 32 18.59 -25.78 19.39
C LEU A 32 17.29 -25.13 19.94
N PHE A 33 16.79 -24.10 19.28
CA PHE A 33 15.57 -23.39 19.70
C PHE A 33 14.28 -24.09 19.24
N GLU A 34 14.29 -24.81 18.12
CA GLU A 34 13.13 -25.59 17.66
C GLU A 34 12.74 -26.70 18.63
N VAL A 35 13.71 -27.22 19.42
CA VAL A 35 13.47 -28.21 20.46
C VAL A 35 12.80 -27.60 21.71
N ILE A 36 12.96 -26.29 21.95
CA ILE A 36 12.59 -25.65 23.23
C ILE A 36 11.41 -24.68 23.10
N MET A 37 11.12 -24.12 21.93
CA MET A 37 10.11 -23.08 21.77
C MET A 37 9.29 -23.18 20.48
N ASN A 38 7.96 -22.95 20.62
CA ASN A 38 7.02 -22.79 19.51
C ASN A 38 7.52 -21.70 18.51
N LYS A 39 7.53 -22.01 17.22
CA LYS A 39 7.97 -21.13 16.12
C LYS A 39 7.41 -19.69 16.20
N ASN A 40 6.20 -19.52 16.73
CA ASN A 40 5.57 -18.22 16.89
C ASN A 40 6.20 -17.39 18.03
N LYS A 41 6.63 -18.02 19.13
CA LYS A 41 7.35 -17.33 20.22
C LYS A 41 8.76 -16.91 19.78
N LEU A 42 9.44 -17.74 18.99
CA LEU A 42 10.74 -17.40 18.43
C LEU A 42 10.66 -16.20 17.47
N LYS A 43 9.66 -16.19 16.58
CA LYS A 43 9.39 -15.04 15.69
C LYS A 43 9.07 -13.76 16.48
N ALA A 44 8.31 -13.88 17.55
CA ALA A 44 7.95 -12.73 18.39
C ALA A 44 9.16 -12.11 19.08
N LEU A 45 10.14 -12.91 19.52
CA LEU A 45 11.38 -12.43 20.14
C LEU A 45 12.39 -11.91 19.11
N ALA A 46 12.55 -12.59 17.97
CA ALA A 46 13.51 -12.21 16.94
C ALA A 46 13.12 -10.96 16.16
N LEU A 47 11.82 -10.74 15.94
CA LEU A 47 11.33 -9.64 15.13
C LEU A 47 11.69 -8.24 15.65
N PRO A 48 11.58 -7.91 16.97
CA PRO A 48 12.05 -6.64 17.49
C PRO A 48 13.56 -6.41 17.32
N VAL A 49 14.37 -7.45 17.54
CA VAL A 49 15.83 -7.39 17.36
C VAL A 49 16.17 -7.10 15.89
N LEU A 50 15.53 -7.81 14.97
CA LEU A 50 15.71 -7.59 13.53
C LEU A 50 15.29 -6.18 13.12
N LYS A 51 14.13 -5.69 13.60
CA LYS A 51 13.66 -4.32 13.31
C LYS A 51 14.66 -3.27 13.80
N ASN A 52 15.21 -3.44 15.00
CA ASN A 52 16.20 -2.52 15.56
C ASN A 52 17.51 -2.55 14.75
N ALA A 53 17.99 -3.72 14.37
CA ALA A 53 19.19 -3.87 13.54
C ALA A 53 19.02 -3.21 12.15
N VAL A 54 17.87 -3.41 11.52
CA VAL A 54 17.56 -2.75 10.24
C VAL A 54 17.49 -1.24 10.42
N SER A 55 16.85 -0.73 11.49
CA SER A 55 16.79 0.71 11.74
C SER A 55 18.16 1.32 12.00
N LEU A 56 19.04 0.64 12.74
CA LEU A 56 20.42 1.09 12.94
C LEU A 56 21.19 1.16 11.62
N ARG A 57 21.08 0.12 10.79
CA ARG A 57 21.67 0.12 9.45
C ARG A 57 21.17 1.30 8.61
N LEU A 58 19.86 1.53 8.56
CA LEU A 58 19.29 2.62 7.78
C LEU A 58 19.68 4.00 8.31
N ARG A 59 19.89 4.17 9.63
CA ARG A 59 20.44 5.41 10.19
C ARG A 59 21.86 5.70 9.70
N ILE A 60 22.70 4.68 9.67
CA ILE A 60 24.08 4.79 9.14
C ILE A 60 24.01 5.13 7.65
N GLU A 61 23.19 4.42 6.89
CA GLU A 61 22.99 4.70 5.46
C GLU A 61 22.45 6.12 5.21
N LYS A 62 21.53 6.62 6.04
CA LYS A 62 21.03 8.00 5.99
C LYS A 62 22.16 9.02 6.18
N ALA A 63 23.05 8.80 7.14
CA ALA A 63 24.19 9.68 7.40
C ALA A 63 25.17 9.71 6.22
N LEU A 64 25.38 8.57 5.57
CA LEU A 64 26.31 8.41 4.45
C LEU A 64 25.70 8.81 3.09
N ALA A 65 24.38 8.77 2.94
CA ALA A 65 23.69 8.87 1.65
C ALA A 65 23.09 10.25 1.37
N ARG A 66 23.68 11.33 1.85
CA ARG A 66 23.14 12.71 1.75
C ARG A 66 22.65 13.15 0.37
N ARG A 67 23.03 12.46 -0.72
CA ARG A 67 22.69 12.81 -2.11
C ARG A 67 22.02 11.71 -2.92
N ARG A 68 21.71 10.55 -2.33
CA ARG A 68 21.11 9.44 -3.09
C ARG A 68 19.64 9.72 -3.35
N LYS A 69 19.22 9.65 -4.63
CA LYS A 69 17.83 9.73 -5.07
C LYS A 69 17.25 8.33 -5.22
N MET A 70 15.93 8.21 -5.07
CA MET A 70 15.17 7.05 -5.53
C MET A 70 15.31 6.91 -7.06
N ALA A 71 15.05 5.72 -7.56
CA ALA A 71 14.98 5.50 -9.01
C ALA A 71 13.81 6.30 -9.62
N GLU A 72 14.05 6.88 -10.79
CA GLU A 72 13.02 7.54 -11.57
C GLU A 72 11.95 6.54 -12.01
N TYR A 73 10.70 6.98 -11.98
CA TYR A 73 9.61 6.21 -12.57
C TYR A 73 9.68 6.26 -14.10
N ASN A 74 9.44 5.11 -14.72
CA ASN A 74 9.39 5.03 -16.17
C ASN A 74 7.94 4.80 -16.67
N PRO A 75 7.22 5.85 -17.09
CA PRO A 75 5.84 5.72 -17.56
C PRO A 75 5.71 4.92 -18.87
N ALA A 76 6.78 4.72 -19.63
CA ALA A 76 6.75 3.90 -20.86
C ALA A 76 6.50 2.40 -20.57
N LEU A 77 6.60 1.97 -19.31
CA LEU A 77 6.25 0.62 -18.89
C LEU A 77 4.74 0.43 -18.64
N GLU A 78 3.97 1.51 -18.60
CA GLU A 78 2.52 1.43 -18.43
C GLU A 78 1.88 0.73 -19.64
N HIS A 79 0.96 -0.16 -19.33
CA HIS A 79 0.15 -0.86 -20.32
C HIS A 79 -1.23 -1.08 -19.72
N ASP A 80 -2.20 -0.32 -20.24
CA ASP A 80 -3.56 -0.32 -19.72
C ASP A 80 -4.43 -1.26 -20.57
N LEU A 81 -5.32 -1.98 -19.91
CA LEU A 81 -6.36 -2.75 -20.57
C LEU A 81 -7.62 -1.88 -20.67
N ASN A 82 -8.00 -1.54 -21.87
CA ASN A 82 -9.23 -0.83 -22.18
C ASN A 82 -10.25 -1.83 -22.75
N ILE A 83 -11.14 -2.32 -21.91
CA ILE A 83 -12.17 -3.29 -22.26
C ILE A 83 -13.50 -2.52 -22.41
N VAL A 84 -14.00 -2.41 -23.64
CA VAL A 84 -15.27 -1.76 -23.96
C VAL A 84 -16.14 -2.75 -24.74
N ILE A 85 -17.20 -3.24 -24.09
CA ILE A 85 -18.10 -4.26 -24.62
C ILE A 85 -19.46 -3.66 -25.00
N HIS A 86 -19.88 -2.60 -24.32
CA HIS A 86 -21.14 -1.92 -24.55
C HIS A 86 -20.96 -0.39 -24.63
N ASN A 87 -21.96 0.28 -25.23
CA ASN A 87 -21.99 1.74 -25.37
C ASN A 87 -23.00 2.42 -24.40
N LYS A 88 -23.38 1.75 -23.31
CA LYS A 88 -24.26 2.33 -22.30
C LYS A 88 -23.51 3.41 -21.54
N GLN A 89 -24.13 4.57 -21.40
CA GLN A 89 -23.68 5.58 -20.47
C GLN A 89 -24.09 5.15 -19.05
N LEU A 90 -23.15 5.16 -18.13
CA LEU A 90 -23.36 4.81 -16.74
C LEU A 90 -23.57 6.06 -15.89
N ASN A 91 -23.91 5.85 -14.62
CA ASN A 91 -23.91 6.94 -13.64
C ASN A 91 -22.47 7.42 -13.40
N THR A 92 -22.34 8.69 -13.02
CA THR A 92 -21.05 9.25 -12.61
C THR A 92 -20.52 8.53 -11.37
N ILE A 93 -19.19 8.39 -11.28
CA ILE A 93 -18.53 7.93 -10.06
C ILE A 93 -18.62 9.02 -9.01
N PRO A 94 -19.28 8.78 -7.85
CA PRO A 94 -19.41 9.81 -6.81
C PRO A 94 -18.03 10.22 -6.25
N LYS A 95 -17.86 11.52 -5.95
CA LYS A 95 -16.62 12.05 -5.35
C LYS A 95 -16.49 11.66 -3.87
N LYS A 96 -16.45 10.36 -3.61
CA LYS A 96 -16.28 9.76 -2.28
C LYS A 96 -15.11 8.79 -2.31
N VAL A 97 -14.22 8.89 -1.32
CA VAL A 97 -13.16 7.91 -1.07
C VAL A 97 -13.53 7.10 0.16
N TRP A 98 -13.39 5.81 0.06
CA TRP A 98 -13.60 4.85 1.13
C TRP A 98 -12.29 4.18 1.49
N MET A 99 -11.94 4.22 2.76
CA MET A 99 -10.80 3.52 3.34
C MET A 99 -11.28 2.72 4.57
N PHE A 100 -10.64 1.61 4.87
CA PHE A 100 -10.93 0.85 6.08
C PHE A 100 -9.66 0.60 6.87
N TRP A 101 -9.79 0.75 8.20
CA TRP A 101 -8.75 0.37 9.15
C TRP A 101 -9.37 -0.40 10.32
N ALA A 102 -8.96 -1.66 10.51
CA ALA A 102 -9.49 -2.50 11.60
C ALA A 102 -9.08 -1.97 12.98
N GLY A 103 -9.97 -2.08 13.94
CA GLY A 103 -9.84 -1.51 15.28
C GLY A 103 -10.58 -0.18 15.39
N THR A 104 -10.53 0.42 16.57
CA THR A 104 -11.25 1.66 16.88
C THR A 104 -10.45 2.93 16.58
N LEU A 105 -9.14 2.80 16.47
CA LEU A 105 -8.22 3.92 16.25
C LEU A 105 -7.34 3.68 15.03
N VAL A 106 -7.19 4.71 14.22
CA VAL A 106 -6.24 4.73 13.10
C VAL A 106 -4.87 5.18 13.62
N PRO A 107 -3.79 4.42 13.42
CA PRO A 107 -2.44 4.86 13.80
C PRO A 107 -2.06 6.19 13.15
N VAL A 108 -1.28 7.01 13.87
CA VAL A 108 -0.88 8.36 13.41
C VAL A 108 -0.18 8.31 12.06
N GLU A 109 0.69 7.31 11.84
CA GLU A 109 1.36 7.12 10.57
C GLU A 109 0.41 6.78 9.41
N ILE A 110 -0.70 6.09 9.69
CA ILE A 110 -1.74 5.81 8.68
C ILE A 110 -2.62 7.04 8.46
N GLN A 111 -2.91 7.79 9.52
CA GLN A 111 -3.66 9.05 9.40
C GLN A 111 -2.95 10.04 8.46
N SER A 112 -1.61 10.06 8.44
CA SER A 112 -0.84 10.91 7.52
C SER A 112 -1.08 10.55 6.04
N PHE A 113 -1.25 9.27 5.69
CA PHE A 113 -1.64 8.88 4.33
C PHE A 113 -3.04 9.38 3.98
N VAL A 114 -4.00 9.22 4.91
CA VAL A 114 -5.37 9.72 4.75
C VAL A 114 -5.38 11.23 4.55
N ASN A 115 -4.65 11.97 5.38
CA ASN A 115 -4.53 13.42 5.30
C ASN A 115 -3.95 13.89 3.96
N LYS A 116 -2.93 13.17 3.44
CA LYS A 116 -2.38 13.46 2.11
C LYS A 116 -3.46 13.35 1.04
N VAL A 117 -4.22 12.25 1.03
CA VAL A 117 -5.30 12.05 0.06
C VAL A 117 -6.35 13.16 0.16
N ALA A 118 -6.79 13.52 1.37
CA ALA A 118 -7.78 14.57 1.60
C ALA A 118 -7.28 15.96 1.16
N ARG A 119 -6.05 16.29 1.49
CA ARG A 119 -5.43 17.58 1.13
C ARG A 119 -5.29 17.77 -0.38
N GLU A 120 -4.91 16.70 -1.09
CA GLU A 120 -4.70 16.75 -2.54
C GLU A 120 -5.98 16.59 -3.35
N ASN A 121 -7.09 16.25 -2.69
CA ASN A 121 -8.40 16.06 -3.32
C ASN A 121 -9.50 16.81 -2.56
N PRO A 122 -9.46 18.15 -2.46
CA PRO A 122 -10.38 18.91 -1.62
C PRO A 122 -11.84 18.85 -2.09
N ALA A 123 -12.11 18.48 -3.34
CA ALA A 123 -13.44 18.26 -3.88
C ALA A 123 -14.02 16.87 -3.55
N TRP A 124 -13.26 16.00 -2.87
CA TRP A 124 -13.65 14.63 -2.54
C TRP A 124 -13.91 14.48 -1.06
N THR A 125 -14.94 13.72 -0.70
CA THR A 125 -15.18 13.32 0.71
C THR A 125 -14.38 12.07 1.01
N VAL A 126 -13.39 12.15 1.90
CA VAL A 126 -12.59 11.01 2.34
C VAL A 126 -13.18 10.42 3.61
N ASN A 127 -13.67 9.19 3.52
CA ASN A 127 -14.31 8.47 4.60
C ASN A 127 -13.36 7.35 5.10
N VAL A 128 -13.00 7.39 6.37
CA VAL A 128 -12.25 6.32 7.02
C VAL A 128 -13.19 5.51 7.89
N VAL A 129 -13.49 4.31 7.43
CA VAL A 129 -14.34 3.35 8.14
C VAL A 129 -13.48 2.51 9.07
N ASN A 130 -13.95 2.27 10.28
CA ASN A 130 -13.32 1.42 11.28
C ASN A 130 -14.37 0.67 12.10
N ASP A 131 -13.94 -0.16 13.06
CA ASP A 131 -14.88 -0.96 13.84
C ASP A 131 -15.87 -0.13 14.70
N SER A 132 -15.56 1.15 14.99
CA SER A 132 -16.43 2.02 15.79
C SER A 132 -17.51 2.75 14.96
N ASN A 133 -17.30 2.94 13.68
CA ASN A 133 -18.24 3.69 12.81
C ASN A 133 -18.83 2.87 11.66
N LEU A 134 -18.46 1.60 11.52
CA LEU A 134 -18.92 0.72 10.44
C LEU A 134 -20.46 0.68 10.34
N SER A 135 -21.15 0.58 11.48
CA SER A 135 -22.62 0.52 11.53
C SER A 135 -23.32 1.80 11.03
N GLN A 136 -22.64 2.94 11.00
CA GLN A 136 -23.20 4.19 10.46
C GLN A 136 -23.34 4.10 8.93
N TYR A 137 -22.47 3.38 8.26
CA TYR A 137 -22.45 3.21 6.82
C TYR A 137 -23.17 1.93 6.38
N LEU A 138 -22.95 0.84 7.10
CA LEU A 138 -23.43 -0.50 6.78
C LEU A 138 -24.15 -1.12 8.00
N PRO A 139 -25.33 -0.58 8.41
CA PRO A 139 -26.02 -1.04 9.62
C PRO A 139 -26.48 -2.50 9.54
N GLU A 140 -26.72 -3.01 8.36
CA GLU A 140 -27.13 -4.41 8.11
C GLU A 140 -25.95 -5.39 8.14
N LEU A 141 -24.70 -4.90 8.10
CA LEU A 141 -23.53 -5.76 8.00
C LEU A 141 -23.03 -6.16 9.38
N THR A 142 -23.13 -7.45 9.68
CA THR A 142 -22.61 -8.02 10.91
C THR A 142 -21.65 -9.15 10.61
N PHE A 143 -20.59 -9.26 11.40
CA PHE A 143 -19.62 -10.35 11.34
C PHE A 143 -19.78 -11.24 12.57
N THR A 144 -20.42 -12.40 12.39
CA THR A 144 -20.69 -13.34 13.49
C THR A 144 -19.49 -14.25 13.78
N ARG A 145 -18.64 -14.47 12.77
CA ARG A 145 -17.49 -15.36 12.87
C ARG A 145 -16.23 -14.66 13.36
N GLN A 146 -15.60 -15.24 14.36
CA GLN A 146 -14.34 -14.76 14.94
C GLN A 146 -13.09 -15.19 14.13
N ASP A 147 -13.22 -16.20 13.25
CA ASP A 147 -12.13 -16.81 12.48
C ASP A 147 -11.89 -16.13 11.12
N LEU A 148 -12.69 -15.13 10.76
CA LEU A 148 -12.44 -14.33 9.56
C LEU A 148 -11.23 -13.40 9.74
N LEU A 149 -10.30 -13.49 8.80
CA LEU A 149 -9.17 -12.55 8.76
C LEU A 149 -9.67 -11.12 8.57
N VAL A 150 -8.93 -10.17 9.14
CA VAL A 150 -9.20 -8.72 8.93
C VAL A 150 -9.25 -8.38 7.44
N ALA A 151 -8.42 -9.02 6.61
CA ALA A 151 -8.45 -8.84 5.16
C ALA A 151 -9.79 -9.23 4.56
N HIS A 152 -10.34 -10.42 4.90
CA HIS A 152 -11.63 -10.87 4.39
C HIS A 152 -12.80 -9.99 4.87
N ARG A 153 -12.75 -9.49 6.11
CA ARG A 153 -13.72 -8.50 6.60
C ARG A 153 -13.64 -7.20 5.79
N SER A 154 -12.42 -6.70 5.57
CA SER A 154 -12.17 -5.53 4.72
C SER A 154 -12.69 -5.73 3.30
N ASP A 155 -12.55 -6.94 2.75
CA ASP A 155 -13.00 -7.28 1.41
C ASP A 155 -14.55 -7.23 1.28
N VAL A 156 -15.28 -7.71 2.29
CA VAL A 156 -16.74 -7.56 2.32
C VAL A 156 -17.14 -6.09 2.45
N ILE A 157 -16.56 -5.37 3.40
CA ILE A 157 -16.84 -3.95 3.65
C ILE A 157 -16.60 -3.13 2.37
N ARG A 158 -15.50 -3.40 1.67
CA ARG A 158 -15.13 -2.77 0.40
C ARG A 158 -16.23 -2.88 -0.65
N LEU A 159 -16.69 -4.11 -0.91
CA LEU A 159 -17.69 -4.35 -1.91
C LEU A 159 -19.07 -3.78 -1.50
N GLU A 160 -19.45 -3.89 -0.22
CA GLU A 160 -20.71 -3.33 0.29
C GLU A 160 -20.74 -1.79 0.17
N LEU A 161 -19.65 -1.10 0.55
CA LEU A 161 -19.57 0.36 0.43
C LEU A 161 -19.61 0.80 -1.03
N LEU A 162 -18.88 0.12 -1.91
CA LEU A 162 -18.85 0.44 -3.34
C LEU A 162 -20.20 0.16 -4.00
N TYR A 163 -20.90 -0.92 -3.64
CA TYR A 163 -22.24 -1.18 -4.17
C TYR A 163 -23.24 -0.13 -3.70
N LYS A 164 -23.25 0.16 -2.39
CA LYS A 164 -24.25 1.04 -1.79
C LYS A 164 -24.06 2.50 -2.15
N TYR A 165 -22.84 2.97 -2.26
CA TYR A 165 -22.53 4.40 -2.37
C TYR A 165 -21.69 4.77 -3.59
N GLY A 166 -21.15 3.83 -4.32
CA GLY A 166 -20.16 4.12 -5.36
C GLY A 166 -18.93 4.85 -4.84
N GLY A 167 -18.18 5.47 -5.73
CA GLY A 167 -16.97 6.22 -5.42
C GLY A 167 -15.71 5.39 -5.58
N VAL A 168 -14.69 5.71 -4.82
CA VAL A 168 -13.36 5.09 -4.88
C VAL A 168 -13.07 4.36 -3.58
N TRP A 169 -12.87 3.06 -3.64
CA TRP A 169 -12.17 2.34 -2.58
C TRP A 169 -10.67 2.51 -2.74
N MET A 170 -9.99 2.79 -1.65
CA MET A 170 -8.54 2.90 -1.59
C MET A 170 -8.04 2.35 -0.27
N ASP A 171 -7.05 1.43 -0.29
CA ASP A 171 -6.42 0.99 0.96
C ASP A 171 -5.75 2.17 1.67
N ALA A 172 -5.90 2.27 2.98
CA ALA A 172 -5.45 3.41 3.79
C ALA A 172 -3.92 3.65 3.82
N SER A 173 -3.14 2.84 3.15
CA SER A 173 -1.67 2.96 3.03
C SER A 173 -1.20 3.19 1.60
N ILE A 174 -2.06 3.73 0.77
CA ILE A 174 -1.72 4.16 -0.58
C ILE A 174 -1.16 5.59 -0.53
N ILE A 175 -0.11 5.83 -1.32
CA ILE A 175 0.40 7.16 -1.62
C ILE A 175 -0.13 7.54 -2.99
N LEU A 176 -0.98 8.54 -3.03
CA LEU A 176 -1.51 9.12 -4.25
C LEU A 176 -0.61 10.32 -4.61
N ASN A 177 -0.04 10.32 -5.82
CA ASN A 177 0.84 11.38 -6.33
C ASN A 177 0.20 12.17 -7.48
N GLN A 178 -1.04 11.82 -7.83
CA GLN A 178 -1.84 12.51 -8.84
C GLN A 178 -3.26 12.73 -8.27
N PRO A 179 -3.88 13.91 -8.45
CA PRO A 179 -5.26 14.14 -8.03
C PRO A 179 -6.24 13.12 -8.63
N LEU A 180 -7.24 12.71 -7.87
CA LEU A 180 -8.23 11.69 -8.31
C LEU A 180 -8.97 12.13 -9.56
N ASP A 181 -9.32 13.41 -9.69
CA ASP A 181 -10.00 13.91 -10.89
C ASP A 181 -9.13 13.68 -12.15
N ALA A 182 -7.84 13.95 -12.08
CA ALA A 182 -6.92 13.65 -13.19
C ALA A 182 -6.71 12.15 -13.42
N PHE A 183 -6.69 11.35 -12.32
CA PHE A 183 -6.57 9.89 -12.42
C PHE A 183 -7.80 9.26 -13.09
N LEU A 184 -8.99 9.81 -12.87
CA LEU A 184 -10.27 9.31 -13.38
C LEU A 184 -10.75 10.02 -14.66
N ALA A 185 -9.97 10.95 -15.22
CA ALA A 185 -10.33 11.70 -16.44
C ALA A 185 -10.62 10.79 -17.64
N VAL A 186 -10.06 9.58 -17.66
CA VAL A 186 -10.37 8.56 -18.68
C VAL A 186 -11.86 8.17 -18.75
N ASN A 187 -12.66 8.52 -17.72
CA ASN A 187 -14.09 8.22 -17.61
C ASN A 187 -14.97 9.47 -17.74
N GLU A 188 -14.54 10.51 -18.42
CA GLU A 188 -15.33 11.74 -18.59
C GLU A 188 -16.72 11.48 -19.20
N ASP A 189 -16.84 10.47 -20.05
CA ASP A 189 -18.09 10.05 -20.68
C ASP A 189 -18.87 8.98 -19.90
N ASN A 190 -18.43 8.62 -18.70
CA ASN A 190 -19.09 7.64 -17.82
C ASN A 190 -19.35 6.28 -18.50
N ARG A 191 -18.40 5.77 -19.27
CA ARG A 191 -18.53 4.50 -20.02
C ARG A 191 -18.06 3.26 -19.25
N TYR A 192 -17.22 3.44 -18.22
CA TYR A 192 -16.61 2.30 -17.52
C TYR A 192 -17.40 1.90 -16.28
N ASP A 193 -17.70 0.61 -16.17
CA ASP A 193 -18.24 0.02 -14.96
C ASP A 193 -17.23 0.08 -13.82
N MET A 194 -15.93 -0.02 -14.12
CA MET A 194 -14.88 0.08 -13.13
C MET A 194 -13.60 0.63 -13.73
N ILE A 195 -12.92 1.48 -12.94
CA ILE A 195 -11.52 1.86 -13.13
C ILE A 195 -10.73 1.27 -11.97
N ALA A 196 -9.73 0.45 -12.28
CA ALA A 196 -8.95 -0.27 -11.26
C ALA A 196 -7.54 -0.59 -11.79
N PHE A 197 -6.86 -1.49 -11.12
CA PHE A 197 -5.61 -2.08 -11.55
C PHE A 197 -5.77 -3.58 -11.80
N TYR A 198 -5.00 -4.12 -12.75
CA TYR A 198 -4.93 -5.57 -12.94
C TYR A 198 -3.53 -6.09 -12.64
N ARG A 199 -3.47 -7.34 -12.24
CA ARG A 199 -2.24 -8.06 -11.95
C ARG A 199 -1.81 -8.86 -13.19
N GLU A 200 -0.86 -8.34 -13.97
CA GLU A 200 -0.43 -9.00 -15.21
C GLU A 200 0.13 -10.41 -14.96
N VAL A 201 1.01 -10.56 -13.96
CA VAL A 201 1.63 -11.86 -13.65
C VAL A 201 0.64 -12.93 -13.20
N SER A 202 -0.53 -12.53 -12.73
CA SER A 202 -1.61 -13.45 -12.32
C SER A 202 -2.65 -13.68 -13.42
N THR A 203 -2.70 -12.80 -14.42
CA THR A 203 -3.66 -12.86 -15.54
C THR A 203 -3.12 -13.78 -16.64
N VAL A 204 -3.86 -14.84 -16.96
CA VAL A 204 -3.58 -15.74 -18.08
C VAL A 204 -4.43 -15.35 -19.28
N ASP A 205 -5.70 -15.03 -19.03
CA ASP A 205 -6.65 -14.62 -20.05
C ASP A 205 -7.04 -13.15 -19.86
N GLN A 206 -6.63 -12.29 -20.78
CA GLN A 206 -6.91 -10.84 -20.70
C GLN A 206 -8.40 -10.49 -20.87
N ARG A 207 -9.23 -11.41 -21.32
CA ARG A 207 -10.70 -11.24 -21.31
C ARG A 207 -11.26 -11.29 -19.89
N TYR A 208 -10.54 -11.94 -18.97
CA TYR A 208 -10.86 -12.10 -17.57
C TYR A 208 -9.69 -11.70 -16.68
N PRO A 209 -9.27 -10.43 -16.68
CA PRO A 209 -8.10 -9.98 -15.95
C PRO A 209 -8.27 -10.18 -14.44
N VAL A 210 -7.18 -10.49 -13.76
CA VAL A 210 -7.15 -10.53 -12.30
C VAL A 210 -7.05 -9.09 -11.79
N ILE A 211 -8.19 -8.54 -11.37
CA ILE A 211 -8.29 -7.17 -10.88
C ILE A 211 -7.80 -7.09 -9.45
N GLU A 212 -6.93 -6.13 -9.18
CA GLU A 212 -6.47 -5.77 -7.84
C GLU A 212 -7.57 -5.04 -7.08
N THR A 213 -7.71 -5.33 -5.80
CA THR A 213 -8.86 -4.87 -5.01
C THR A 213 -8.57 -3.67 -4.11
N TRP A 214 -7.32 -3.26 -4.01
CA TRP A 214 -6.88 -2.16 -3.15
C TRP A 214 -7.17 -0.75 -3.71
N PHE A 215 -7.55 -0.64 -5.01
CA PHE A 215 -8.06 0.57 -5.64
C PHE A 215 -9.14 0.18 -6.65
N MET A 216 -10.34 0.67 -6.46
CA MET A 216 -11.47 0.46 -7.37
C MET A 216 -12.36 1.70 -7.37
N ALA A 217 -12.62 2.26 -8.55
CA ALA A 217 -13.53 3.37 -8.75
C ALA A 217 -14.75 2.90 -9.55
N VAL A 218 -15.94 3.05 -8.99
CA VAL A 218 -17.19 2.55 -9.57
C VAL A 218 -18.36 3.51 -9.34
N PRO A 219 -19.37 3.54 -10.25
CA PRO A 219 -20.64 4.18 -9.97
C PRO A 219 -21.42 3.44 -8.86
N GLU A 220 -22.38 4.12 -8.25
CA GLU A 220 -23.31 3.53 -7.27
C GLU A 220 -24.16 2.43 -7.92
N LYS A 221 -24.52 1.39 -7.15
CA LYS A 221 -25.30 0.23 -7.59
C LYS A 221 -24.71 -0.46 -8.81
N ASN A 222 -23.40 -0.56 -8.83
CA ASN A 222 -22.67 -1.19 -9.90
C ASN A 222 -22.98 -2.68 -10.01
N HIS A 223 -23.41 -3.14 -11.18
CA HIS A 223 -23.79 -4.53 -11.43
C HIS A 223 -22.65 -5.53 -11.26
N PHE A 224 -21.43 -5.14 -11.61
CA PHE A 224 -20.29 -6.01 -11.42
C PHE A 224 -20.00 -6.23 -9.92
N ILE A 225 -20.05 -5.16 -9.12
CA ILE A 225 -19.88 -5.24 -7.67
C ILE A 225 -21.01 -6.06 -7.04
N GLU A 226 -22.25 -5.92 -7.49
CA GLU A 226 -23.40 -6.72 -7.04
C GLU A 226 -23.18 -8.22 -7.29
N ASN A 227 -22.81 -8.59 -8.50
CA ASN A 227 -22.49 -9.97 -8.86
C ASN A 227 -21.31 -10.50 -8.04
N TRP A 228 -20.28 -9.70 -7.86
CA TRP A 228 -19.13 -10.09 -7.07
C TRP A 228 -19.50 -10.32 -5.60
N LEU A 229 -20.31 -9.44 -5.00
CA LEU A 229 -20.86 -9.61 -3.66
C LEU A 229 -21.64 -10.92 -3.53
N ARG A 230 -22.48 -11.27 -4.49
CA ARG A 230 -23.25 -12.51 -4.47
C ARG A 230 -22.36 -13.75 -4.33
N TYR A 231 -21.19 -13.75 -4.96
CA TYR A 231 -20.23 -14.84 -4.85
C TYR A 231 -19.37 -14.78 -3.58
N PHE A 232 -19.03 -13.58 -3.10
CA PHE A 232 -18.07 -13.43 -2.01
C PHE A 232 -18.70 -13.31 -0.62
N LYS A 233 -19.86 -12.64 -0.48
CA LYS A 233 -20.51 -12.37 0.81
C LYS A 233 -20.81 -13.61 1.65
N PRO A 234 -21.10 -14.81 1.08
CA PRO A 234 -21.28 -16.04 1.86
C PRO A 234 -20.12 -16.39 2.79
N ILE A 235 -18.93 -15.82 2.59
CA ILE A 235 -17.77 -15.99 3.48
C ILE A 235 -18.07 -15.58 4.94
N ILE A 236 -19.03 -14.68 5.15
CA ILE A 236 -19.43 -14.24 6.49
C ILE A 236 -20.01 -15.41 7.31
N GLU A 237 -20.76 -16.28 6.66
CA GLU A 237 -21.45 -17.40 7.31
C GLU A 237 -20.64 -18.69 7.24
N GLU A 238 -20.13 -19.04 6.06
CA GLU A 238 -19.42 -20.31 5.87
C GLU A 238 -17.95 -20.27 6.33
N GLY A 239 -17.32 -19.07 6.37
CA GLY A 239 -15.91 -18.90 6.69
C GLY A 239 -14.98 -19.17 5.50
N ALA A 240 -13.75 -18.64 5.59
CA ALA A 240 -12.80 -18.66 4.48
C ALA A 240 -12.37 -20.07 4.06
N ALA A 241 -12.14 -20.96 5.01
CA ALA A 241 -11.69 -22.33 4.71
C ALA A 241 -12.78 -23.16 4.00
N ALA A 242 -14.03 -23.11 4.48
CA ALA A 242 -15.14 -23.82 3.87
C ALA A 242 -15.43 -23.26 2.47
N MET A 243 -15.47 -21.94 2.34
CA MET A 243 -15.65 -21.29 1.05
C MET A 243 -14.57 -21.69 0.04
N PHE A 244 -13.31 -21.66 0.45
CA PHE A 244 -12.22 -22.05 -0.42
C PHE A 244 -12.31 -23.51 -0.87
N ASN A 245 -12.61 -24.43 0.07
CA ASN A 245 -12.83 -25.84 -0.26
C ASN A 245 -13.96 -26.03 -1.28
N ARG A 246 -15.08 -25.30 -1.12
CA ARG A 246 -16.20 -25.32 -2.06
C ARG A 246 -15.79 -24.81 -3.45
N LEU A 247 -15.02 -23.71 -3.51
CA LEU A 247 -14.55 -23.16 -4.76
C LEU A 247 -13.62 -24.13 -5.51
N GLN A 248 -12.76 -24.86 -4.80
CA GLN A 248 -11.86 -25.86 -5.39
C GLN A 248 -12.60 -27.04 -6.05
N GLN A 249 -13.85 -27.30 -5.67
CA GLN A 249 -14.67 -28.38 -6.26
C GLN A 249 -15.38 -27.94 -7.56
N LEU A 250 -15.27 -26.66 -7.94
CA LEU A 250 -15.89 -26.20 -9.19
C LEU A 250 -15.18 -26.80 -10.40
N PRO A 251 -15.92 -27.27 -11.42
CA PRO A 251 -15.33 -27.87 -12.63
C PRO A 251 -14.32 -26.93 -13.33
N ASN A 252 -14.59 -25.62 -13.27
CA ASN A 252 -13.74 -24.58 -13.89
C ASN A 252 -12.76 -23.92 -12.91
N TYR A 253 -12.48 -24.56 -11.75
CA TYR A 253 -11.59 -23.95 -10.74
C TYR A 253 -10.24 -23.50 -11.31
N LYS A 254 -9.61 -24.31 -12.16
CA LYS A 254 -8.32 -23.96 -12.76
C LYS A 254 -8.37 -22.69 -13.61
N GLU A 255 -9.51 -22.46 -14.26
CA GLU A 255 -9.73 -21.28 -15.10
C GLU A 255 -9.93 -20.02 -14.24
N ILE A 256 -10.71 -20.13 -13.14
CA ILE A 256 -10.94 -18.98 -12.25
C ILE A 256 -9.75 -18.72 -11.32
N ALA A 257 -8.96 -19.73 -10.99
CA ALA A 257 -7.75 -19.55 -10.19
C ALA A 257 -6.61 -18.90 -10.98
N GLN A 258 -6.54 -19.10 -12.29
CA GLN A 258 -5.49 -18.61 -13.17
C GLN A 258 -4.08 -18.79 -12.52
N LYS A 259 -3.27 -17.71 -12.43
CA LYS A 259 -1.98 -17.69 -11.71
C LYS A 259 -2.08 -16.91 -10.40
N ILE A 260 -3.26 -16.87 -9.76
CA ILE A 260 -3.43 -16.22 -8.47
C ILE A 260 -2.61 -16.97 -7.42
N THR A 261 -1.61 -16.29 -6.86
CA THR A 261 -0.78 -16.84 -5.78
C THR A 261 -1.54 -16.78 -4.46
N ASN A 262 -1.38 -17.80 -3.60
CA ASN A 262 -2.11 -17.90 -2.32
C ASN A 262 -3.64 -17.74 -2.46
N PRO A 263 -4.31 -18.58 -3.27
CA PRO A 263 -5.72 -18.42 -3.60
C PRO A 263 -6.66 -18.56 -2.39
N GLN A 264 -6.24 -19.25 -1.33
CA GLN A 264 -6.99 -19.33 -0.07
C GLN A 264 -7.06 -17.96 0.66
N TYR A 265 -6.02 -17.15 0.58
CA TYR A 265 -6.02 -15.79 1.10
C TYR A 265 -6.74 -14.82 0.14
N LEU A 266 -6.60 -15.03 -1.17
CA LEU A 266 -7.15 -14.20 -2.24
C LEU A 266 -8.50 -14.77 -2.78
N ILE A 267 -9.35 -15.28 -1.89
CA ILE A 267 -10.69 -15.79 -2.24
C ILE A 267 -11.50 -14.71 -2.97
N LEU A 268 -11.36 -13.45 -2.58
CA LEU A 268 -12.01 -12.33 -3.25
C LEU A 268 -11.69 -12.31 -4.75
N ASN A 269 -10.43 -12.53 -5.15
CA ASN A 269 -10.04 -12.57 -6.56
C ASN A 269 -10.56 -13.82 -7.28
N ILE A 270 -10.70 -14.97 -6.59
CA ILE A 270 -11.32 -16.17 -7.18
C ILE A 270 -12.80 -15.91 -7.48
N THR A 271 -13.53 -15.32 -6.53
CA THR A 271 -14.95 -15.00 -6.72
C THR A 271 -15.18 -13.88 -7.74
N GLN A 272 -14.22 -12.95 -7.87
CA GLN A 272 -14.17 -11.97 -8.96
C GLN A 272 -14.17 -12.68 -10.33
N GLN A 273 -13.34 -13.70 -10.47
CA GLN A 273 -13.22 -14.46 -11.71
C GLN A 273 -14.50 -15.26 -12.03
N GLN A 274 -15.27 -15.68 -11.02
CA GLN A 274 -16.61 -16.24 -11.24
C GLN A 274 -17.58 -15.17 -11.76
N ALA A 275 -17.64 -14.01 -11.10
CA ALA A 275 -18.51 -12.91 -11.49
C ALA A 275 -18.24 -12.44 -12.93
N LEU A 276 -16.95 -12.36 -13.32
CA LEU A 276 -16.55 -11.98 -14.67
C LEU A 276 -17.02 -12.98 -15.74
N ARG A 277 -16.97 -14.29 -15.44
CA ARG A 277 -17.31 -15.33 -16.41
C ARG A 277 -18.80 -15.59 -16.53
N GLU A 278 -19.55 -15.28 -15.48
CA GLU A 278 -21.00 -15.43 -15.52
C GLU A 278 -21.65 -14.39 -16.42
N TYR A 279 -21.18 -13.12 -16.33
CA TYR A 279 -21.74 -12.02 -17.08
C TYR A 279 -20.61 -11.18 -17.65
N ASN A 280 -20.17 -11.51 -18.85
CA ASN A 280 -19.04 -10.88 -19.52
C ASN A 280 -19.50 -9.65 -20.35
N GLN A 281 -20.15 -8.68 -19.70
CA GLN A 281 -20.63 -7.46 -20.35
C GLN A 281 -20.33 -6.22 -19.52
N TYR A 282 -19.07 -6.07 -19.10
CA TYR A 282 -18.62 -4.92 -18.33
C TYR A 282 -17.54 -4.16 -19.08
N ASN A 283 -17.60 -2.85 -19.02
CA ASN A 283 -16.52 -1.98 -19.50
C ASN A 283 -15.54 -1.72 -18.37
N PHE A 284 -14.28 -2.01 -18.59
CA PHE A 284 -13.23 -1.77 -17.62
C PHE A 284 -12.07 -0.97 -18.20
N TYR A 285 -11.58 -0.03 -17.41
CA TYR A 285 -10.27 0.58 -17.63
C TYR A 285 -9.34 0.13 -16.51
N LEU A 286 -8.35 -0.69 -16.87
CA LEU A 286 -7.49 -1.34 -15.88
C LEU A 286 -6.04 -0.98 -16.15
N ARG A 287 -5.41 -0.32 -15.19
CA ARG A 287 -3.98 0.02 -15.27
C ARG A 287 -3.13 -1.17 -14.83
N LYS A 288 -1.96 -1.33 -15.43
CA LYS A 288 -1.03 -2.39 -15.06
C LYS A 288 -0.42 -2.11 -13.68
N CYS A 289 -0.72 -2.97 -12.71
CA CYS A 289 -0.27 -2.83 -11.33
C CYS A 289 1.27 -2.81 -11.24
N GLU A 290 1.92 -3.72 -11.94
CA GLU A 290 3.37 -3.91 -11.95
C GLU A 290 4.16 -2.72 -12.50
N ALA A 291 3.58 -2.01 -13.45
CA ALA A 291 4.21 -0.85 -14.07
C ALA A 291 3.93 0.45 -13.32
N ASN A 292 3.05 0.42 -12.32
CA ASN A 292 2.57 1.60 -11.61
C ASN A 292 2.67 1.42 -10.09
N ALA A 293 1.61 0.95 -9.45
CA ALA A 293 1.45 0.97 -8.00
C ALA A 293 2.47 0.14 -7.22
N ILE A 294 3.03 -0.91 -7.81
CA ILE A 294 4.08 -1.74 -7.20
C ILE A 294 5.43 -1.65 -7.95
N TYR A 295 5.63 -0.55 -8.67
CA TYR A 295 6.86 -0.30 -9.44
C TYR A 295 8.13 -0.46 -8.60
N TYR A 296 8.17 0.19 -7.42
CA TYR A 296 9.34 0.16 -6.56
C TYR A 296 9.58 -1.19 -5.89
N GLN A 297 8.53 -1.92 -5.54
CA GLN A 297 8.65 -3.29 -5.02
C GLN A 297 9.30 -4.21 -6.05
N ARG A 298 8.90 -4.11 -7.31
CA ARG A 298 9.49 -4.89 -8.40
C ARG A 298 10.94 -4.52 -8.64
N LEU A 299 11.25 -3.23 -8.62
CA LEU A 299 12.61 -2.73 -8.84
C LEU A 299 13.61 -3.30 -7.85
N VAL A 300 13.19 -3.52 -6.60
CA VAL A 300 14.02 -4.12 -5.55
C VAL A 300 13.74 -5.61 -5.32
N SER A 301 13.05 -6.28 -6.25
CA SER A 301 12.70 -7.71 -6.16
C SER A 301 12.03 -8.08 -4.82
N TRP A 302 11.15 -7.21 -4.31
CA TRP A 302 10.43 -7.36 -3.04
C TRP A 302 11.33 -7.41 -1.78
N ASP A 303 12.59 -6.96 -1.87
CA ASP A 303 13.44 -6.81 -0.70
C ASP A 303 12.93 -5.67 0.19
N ALA A 304 12.32 -6.02 1.32
CA ALA A 304 11.69 -5.06 2.23
C ALA A 304 12.70 -4.08 2.87
N VAL A 305 13.97 -4.43 3.01
CA VAL A 305 15.01 -3.55 3.56
C VAL A 305 15.44 -2.54 2.52
N GLN A 306 15.68 -2.99 1.28
CA GLN A 306 16.01 -2.09 0.18
C GLN A 306 14.86 -1.14 -0.14
N LEU A 307 13.62 -1.64 -0.13
CA LEU A 307 12.43 -0.81 -0.30
C LEU A 307 12.32 0.23 0.82
N SER A 308 12.47 -0.18 2.09
CA SER A 308 12.44 0.74 3.24
C SER A 308 13.49 1.83 3.12
N ARG A 309 14.73 1.48 2.72
CA ARG A 309 15.76 2.47 2.45
C ARG A 309 15.32 3.45 1.37
N MET A 310 14.82 2.95 0.24
CA MET A 310 14.42 3.75 -0.90
C MET A 310 13.32 4.75 -0.52
N ILE A 311 12.23 4.28 0.09
CA ILE A 311 11.06 5.13 0.38
C ILE A 311 11.19 5.98 1.65
N MET A 312 12.13 5.66 2.56
CA MET A 312 12.30 6.35 3.85
C MET A 312 13.57 7.19 3.94
N VAL A 313 14.61 6.89 3.13
CA VAL A 313 15.94 7.50 3.26
C VAL A 313 16.36 8.24 2.01
N ASP A 314 16.17 7.66 0.83
CA ASP A 314 16.59 8.25 -0.43
C ASP A 314 15.69 9.45 -0.77
N LYS A 315 16.24 10.49 -1.42
CA LYS A 315 15.48 11.65 -1.87
C LYS A 315 14.53 11.28 -2.99
N LEU A 316 13.44 12.04 -3.11
CA LEU A 316 12.50 11.87 -4.20
C LEU A 316 13.17 12.01 -5.58
N PRO A 317 12.69 11.23 -6.56
CA PRO A 317 13.01 11.45 -7.97
C PRO A 317 12.18 12.62 -8.52
N GLU A 318 12.41 12.99 -9.77
CA GLU A 318 11.63 14.04 -10.44
C GLU A 318 10.25 13.51 -10.86
N VAL A 319 10.18 12.24 -11.25
CA VAL A 319 8.95 11.59 -11.70
C VAL A 319 8.63 10.41 -10.79
N LEU A 320 7.42 10.42 -10.22
CA LEU A 320 6.86 9.36 -9.37
C LEU A 320 5.72 8.64 -10.10
N PRO A 321 5.46 7.36 -9.79
CA PRO A 321 4.21 6.72 -10.20
C PRO A 321 3.01 7.53 -9.69
N PRO A 322 1.93 7.66 -10.47
CA PRO A 322 0.71 8.34 -10.05
C PRO A 322 0.14 7.82 -8.73
N ILE A 323 0.35 6.55 -8.45
CA ILE A 323 -0.08 5.88 -7.23
C ILE A 323 0.95 4.85 -6.79
N ILE A 324 1.19 4.74 -5.48
CA ILE A 324 2.09 3.74 -4.90
C ILE A 324 1.34 2.97 -3.81
N LYS A 325 1.24 1.66 -3.98
CA LYS A 325 0.67 0.74 -3.00
C LYS A 325 1.75 0.29 -2.02
N LEU A 326 1.50 0.44 -0.72
CA LEU A 326 2.34 -0.15 0.31
C LEU A 326 1.61 -1.30 1.00
N THR A 327 2.17 -2.50 0.90
CA THR A 327 1.67 -3.69 1.60
C THR A 327 2.03 -3.65 3.09
N GLY A 328 1.45 -4.57 3.89
CA GLY A 328 1.85 -4.72 5.28
C GLY A 328 3.34 -5.08 5.46
N LEU A 329 3.92 -5.82 4.50
CA LEU A 329 5.35 -6.15 4.49
C LEU A 329 6.21 -4.92 4.18
N ASP A 330 5.79 -4.06 3.26
CA ASP A 330 6.49 -2.84 2.88
C ASP A 330 6.57 -1.85 4.06
N ARG A 331 5.52 -1.81 4.89
CA ARG A 331 5.42 -0.97 6.08
C ARG A 331 5.99 -1.62 7.35
N LYS A 332 6.55 -2.83 7.25
CA LYS A 332 7.03 -3.62 8.40
C LYS A 332 7.99 -2.87 9.32
N TYR A 333 8.81 -1.98 8.75
CA TYR A 333 9.82 -1.21 9.48
C TYR A 333 9.38 0.24 9.77
N LEU A 334 8.20 0.67 9.32
CA LEU A 334 7.77 2.06 9.36
C LEU A 334 7.78 2.64 10.79
N SER A 335 7.00 2.08 11.71
CA SER A 335 6.89 2.58 13.09
C SER A 335 8.24 2.58 13.82
N THR A 336 9.08 1.54 13.58
CA THR A 336 10.41 1.47 14.19
C THR A 336 11.34 2.54 13.63
N ASN A 337 11.34 2.74 12.32
CA ASN A 337 12.16 3.74 11.65
C ASN A 337 11.72 5.17 11.99
N LEU A 338 10.42 5.39 12.17
CA LEU A 338 9.87 6.66 12.64
C LEU A 338 10.36 6.96 14.06
N LYS A 339 10.21 6.00 14.99
CA LYS A 339 10.68 6.10 16.38
C LYS A 339 12.17 6.47 16.48
N TYR A 340 13.00 5.91 15.61
CA TYR A 340 14.45 6.15 15.64
C TYR A 340 14.91 7.30 14.75
N GLY A 341 14.02 8.11 14.19
CA GLY A 341 14.37 9.26 13.35
C GLY A 341 15.12 8.89 12.07
N VAL A 342 14.88 7.69 11.54
CA VAL A 342 15.51 7.20 10.31
C VAL A 342 14.97 7.94 9.09
N ILE A 343 13.67 8.27 9.08
CA ILE A 343 12.97 8.80 7.92
C ILE A 343 13.52 10.19 7.56
N ASN A 344 13.93 10.36 6.31
CA ASN A 344 14.36 11.64 5.78
C ASN A 344 13.15 12.47 5.36
N LYS A 345 13.14 13.77 5.66
CA LYS A 345 12.03 14.66 5.27
C LYS A 345 11.84 14.74 3.76
N ASP A 346 12.95 14.71 3.00
CA ASP A 346 12.97 14.78 1.54
C ASP A 346 12.75 13.40 0.87
N SER A 347 12.33 12.37 1.62
CA SER A 347 12.01 11.06 1.10
C SER A 347 10.50 10.92 0.85
N LEU A 348 10.10 9.90 0.10
CA LEU A 348 8.69 9.63 -0.20
C LEU A 348 7.83 9.57 1.07
N LEU A 349 8.25 8.80 2.07
CA LEU A 349 7.51 8.73 3.34
C LEU A 349 7.73 9.95 4.23
N GLY A 350 8.82 10.68 4.04
CA GLY A 350 9.03 11.95 4.71
C GLY A 350 8.00 13.00 4.32
N GLU A 351 7.69 13.12 3.03
CA GLU A 351 6.63 14.01 2.55
C GLU A 351 5.24 13.62 3.07
N VAL A 352 4.96 12.31 3.14
CA VAL A 352 3.67 11.84 3.67
C VAL A 352 3.53 12.13 5.16
N LEU A 353 4.57 11.85 5.95
CA LEU A 353 4.50 11.84 7.41
C LEU A 353 4.72 13.21 8.05
N PHE A 354 5.45 14.11 7.37
CA PHE A 354 5.86 15.39 7.95
C PHE A 354 5.27 16.61 7.24
N ALA A 355 4.38 16.41 6.26
CA ALA A 355 3.74 17.52 5.53
C ALA A 355 2.94 18.47 6.45
N ASP A 356 2.29 17.92 7.48
CA ASP A 356 1.42 18.68 8.38
C ASP A 356 2.14 19.19 9.63
N VAL A 357 3.47 18.93 9.76
CA VAL A 357 4.26 19.46 10.86
C VAL A 357 4.69 20.88 10.51
N PRO A 358 4.29 21.92 11.31
CA PRO A 358 4.73 23.28 11.06
C PRO A 358 6.26 23.33 10.95
N GLN A 359 6.78 23.79 9.82
CA GLN A 359 8.21 24.05 9.70
C GLN A 359 8.53 25.14 10.71
N LYS A 360 9.40 24.84 11.70
CA LYS A 360 10.01 25.92 12.50
C LYS A 360 10.66 26.87 11.49
N GLN A 361 10.11 28.07 11.37
CA GLN A 361 10.80 29.13 10.64
C GLN A 361 12.20 29.23 11.22
N PRO A 362 13.23 29.35 10.37
CA PRO A 362 14.55 29.63 10.88
C PRO A 362 14.44 30.92 11.71
N ASP A 363 14.94 30.86 12.94
CA ASP A 363 14.97 31.99 13.85
C ASP A 363 15.80 33.13 13.19
N THR A 364 15.09 34.05 12.57
CA THR A 364 15.67 35.22 11.93
C THR A 364 15.93 36.36 12.92
N SER A 365 15.87 36.08 14.22
CA SER A 365 16.33 37.01 15.23
C SER A 365 17.89 37.08 15.22
N ILE A 366 18.46 37.65 14.16
CA ILE A 366 19.77 38.25 14.23
C ILE A 366 19.57 39.47 15.11
N ALA A 367 20.03 39.35 16.36
CA ALA A 367 20.08 40.48 17.28
C ALA A 367 20.87 41.64 16.58
N GLU A 368 20.16 42.72 16.30
CA GLU A 368 20.81 43.98 15.96
C GLU A 368 21.74 44.34 17.13
N MET A 369 23.03 44.27 16.87
CA MET A 369 24.01 44.83 17.80
C MET A 369 23.82 46.36 17.90
N PRO A 370 23.69 46.92 19.09
CA PRO A 370 23.53 48.38 19.23
C PRO A 370 24.76 49.11 18.64
N GLY A 371 24.47 50.01 17.70
CA GLY A 371 25.49 50.81 17.00
C GLY A 371 26.36 51.60 17.99
N ARG A 372 27.67 51.50 17.80
CA ARG A 372 28.66 52.40 18.46
C ARG A 372 28.43 53.85 18.03
N ALA A 373 28.17 54.70 18.99
CA ALA A 373 28.13 56.15 18.79
C ALA A 373 29.50 56.68 18.29
N PRO A 374 29.53 57.72 17.43
CA PRO A 374 30.77 58.28 16.95
C PRO A 374 31.48 59.11 18.06
N VAL A 375 32.71 58.78 18.29
CA VAL A 375 33.59 59.56 19.18
C VAL A 375 34.04 60.85 18.42
N THR A 376 33.55 61.99 18.88
CA THR A 376 34.06 63.31 18.47
C THR A 376 35.35 63.65 19.27
N LEU A 377 36.46 63.71 18.57
CA LEU A 377 37.69 64.28 19.10
C LEU A 377 37.61 65.83 19.03
N LYS A 378 37.80 66.46 20.20
CA LYS A 378 38.28 67.85 20.33
C LYS A 378 39.74 67.82 20.67
#